data_369994fffad18436c3c34a4f1192e954
#
_entry.id   369994fffad18436c3c34a4f1192e954
#
_cell.length_a   1.000
_cell.length_b   1.000
_cell.length_c   1.000
_cell.angle_alpha   90.00
_cell.angle_beta   90.00
_cell.angle_gamma   90.00
#
_symmetry.space_group_name_H-M   'P 1'
#
loop_
_entity.id
_entity.type
_entity.pdbx_description
1 polymer ?
#
loop_
_entity_poly.entity_id
_entity_poly.type
_entity_poly.pdbx_seq_one_letter_code
_entity_poly.pdbx_strand_id
1 'polypeptide(L)'
;MPATPDLTPLTALSASLEGVVGSAAASVVSVHSHRALSSGFAWKPELIVTADEALADEGDVAVTLAGGDRVRATIVGRDPTTDVALLRIETATLPPVPLDGAPPRAGALALAVGARDGDAVAALGVVAASGGAWRSMRGGEIDARLELDLTLRRTAEGGLAFDASGRAFGMTVFGPRRRVLVIPSATITRVAAQLEAHGKVPRGYLGLSLRPVRIEGDGGLGAMVVSVDADGPGAKSGIHQGDVIQSWDGHPITGVNAVLRALGPASVGKTIALSVRRGGQVRAVDLVIGERPET
;
A
#
# COMPACT_ATOMS: atom_id res chain seq x y z
N MET A 1 -15.09 -11.36 -53.85
CA MET A 1 -15.56 -10.50 -52.73
C MET A 1 -14.75 -10.82 -51.50
N PRO A 2 -14.23 -9.85 -50.74
CA PRO A 2 -13.57 -10.13 -49.49
C PRO A 2 -14.59 -10.78 -48.55
N ALA A 3 -14.16 -11.82 -47.82
CA ALA A 3 -14.99 -12.49 -46.82
C ALA A 3 -15.35 -11.47 -45.72
N THR A 4 -16.62 -11.43 -45.30
CA THR A 4 -17.04 -10.63 -44.13
C THR A 4 -16.29 -11.14 -42.89
N PRO A 5 -15.62 -10.28 -42.12
CA PRO A 5 -14.90 -10.72 -40.97
C PRO A 5 -15.86 -11.33 -39.91
N ASP A 6 -15.43 -12.43 -39.28
CA ASP A 6 -16.15 -12.98 -38.14
C ASP A 6 -15.89 -12.10 -36.90
N LEU A 7 -16.90 -11.36 -36.47
CA LEU A 7 -16.85 -10.44 -35.33
C LEU A 7 -17.30 -11.11 -34.01
N THR A 8 -17.71 -12.37 -34.04
CA THR A 8 -18.21 -13.12 -32.88
C THR A 8 -17.24 -13.07 -31.68
N PRO A 9 -15.90 -13.26 -31.84
CA PRO A 9 -14.97 -13.19 -30.69
C PRO A 9 -14.88 -11.78 -30.07
N LEU A 10 -14.94 -10.73 -30.89
CA LEU A 10 -14.88 -9.35 -30.36
C LEU A 10 -16.15 -8.99 -29.61
N THR A 11 -17.33 -9.40 -30.11
CA THR A 11 -18.61 -9.18 -29.44
C THR A 11 -18.67 -9.93 -28.12
N ALA A 12 -18.18 -11.17 -28.07
CA ALA A 12 -18.10 -11.97 -26.84
C ALA A 12 -17.17 -11.34 -25.81
N LEU A 13 -15.99 -10.84 -26.23
CA LEU A 13 -15.07 -10.12 -25.37
C LEU A 13 -15.70 -8.84 -24.81
N SER A 14 -16.35 -8.03 -25.66
CA SER A 14 -17.04 -6.80 -25.23
C SER A 14 -18.09 -7.10 -24.17
N ALA A 15 -18.96 -8.08 -24.42
CA ALA A 15 -20.00 -8.48 -23.46
C ALA A 15 -19.41 -8.97 -22.13
N SER A 16 -18.29 -9.70 -22.17
CA SER A 16 -17.60 -10.15 -20.95
C SER A 16 -17.04 -8.96 -20.15
N LEU A 17 -16.42 -7.98 -20.81
CA LEU A 17 -15.90 -6.77 -20.16
C LEU A 17 -17.03 -5.93 -19.56
N GLU A 18 -18.12 -5.72 -20.29
CA GLU A 18 -19.31 -5.03 -19.81
C GLU A 18 -19.91 -5.73 -18.59
N GLY A 19 -19.94 -7.07 -18.59
CA GLY A 19 -20.39 -7.87 -17.45
C GLY A 19 -19.55 -7.66 -16.19
N VAL A 20 -18.22 -7.61 -16.32
CA VAL A 20 -17.32 -7.34 -15.18
C VAL A 20 -17.53 -5.92 -14.64
N VAL A 21 -17.61 -4.90 -15.51
CA VAL A 21 -17.88 -3.52 -15.10
C VAL A 21 -19.24 -3.42 -14.42
N GLY A 22 -20.28 -4.02 -14.98
CA GLY A 22 -21.63 -4.02 -14.44
C GLY A 22 -21.70 -4.68 -13.05
N SER A 23 -20.99 -5.79 -12.84
CA SER A 23 -20.93 -6.46 -11.53
C SER A 23 -20.20 -5.64 -10.46
N ALA A 24 -19.19 -4.83 -10.87
CA ALA A 24 -18.44 -3.99 -9.96
C ALA A 24 -19.13 -2.65 -9.67
N ALA A 25 -20.03 -2.18 -10.53
CA ALA A 25 -20.59 -0.83 -10.51
C ALA A 25 -21.25 -0.45 -9.18
N ALA A 26 -21.95 -1.39 -8.53
CA ALA A 26 -22.58 -1.12 -7.24
C ALA A 26 -21.59 -1.06 -6.05
N SER A 27 -20.37 -1.54 -6.25
CA SER A 27 -19.35 -1.67 -5.21
C SER A 27 -18.26 -0.60 -5.31
N VAL A 28 -18.10 0.04 -6.47
CA VAL A 28 -17.13 1.12 -6.65
C VAL A 28 -17.79 2.47 -6.40
N VAL A 29 -17.05 3.40 -5.83
CA VAL A 29 -17.53 4.74 -5.46
C VAL A 29 -16.57 5.81 -5.92
N SER A 30 -17.08 7.01 -6.17
CA SER A 30 -16.24 8.19 -6.34
C SER A 30 -15.90 8.76 -4.97
N VAL A 31 -14.62 8.98 -4.71
CA VAL A 31 -14.12 9.57 -3.46
C VAL A 31 -13.76 11.02 -3.71
N HIS A 32 -14.39 11.91 -2.95
CA HIS A 32 -14.16 13.35 -2.98
C HIS A 32 -13.37 13.75 -1.74
N SER A 33 -12.15 14.21 -1.92
CA SER A 33 -11.29 14.69 -0.85
C SER A 33 -10.74 16.05 -1.22
N HIS A 34 -11.17 17.10 -0.52
CA HIS A 34 -10.88 18.49 -0.83
C HIS A 34 -11.22 18.81 -2.30
N ARG A 35 -10.20 19.03 -3.16
CA ARG A 35 -10.38 19.30 -4.61
C ARG A 35 -10.02 18.11 -5.50
N ALA A 36 -9.72 16.95 -4.90
CA ALA A 36 -9.38 15.75 -5.63
C ALA A 36 -10.59 14.82 -5.78
N LEU A 37 -10.65 14.17 -6.93
CA LEU A 37 -11.62 13.12 -7.23
C LEU A 37 -10.86 11.86 -7.59
N SER A 38 -11.15 10.79 -6.86
CA SER A 38 -10.58 9.46 -7.04
C SER A 38 -11.65 8.39 -6.93
N SER A 39 -11.28 7.14 -6.89
CA SER A 39 -12.19 6.01 -6.67
C SER A 39 -11.90 5.34 -5.34
N GLY A 40 -12.85 4.57 -4.90
CA GLY A 40 -12.73 3.57 -3.85
C GLY A 40 -13.67 2.42 -4.13
N PHE A 41 -13.63 1.41 -3.29
CA PHE A 41 -14.53 0.26 -3.41
C PHE A 41 -14.90 -0.30 -2.04
N ALA A 42 -16.08 -0.91 -1.95
CA ALA A 42 -16.55 -1.54 -0.75
C ALA A 42 -15.71 -2.78 -0.42
N TRP A 43 -14.96 -2.73 0.68
CA TRP A 43 -14.25 -3.86 1.27
C TRP A 43 -15.14 -4.63 2.24
N LYS A 44 -15.97 -3.90 2.98
CA LYS A 44 -17.10 -4.38 3.80
C LYS A 44 -18.30 -3.47 3.55
N PRO A 45 -19.51 -3.84 3.98
CA PRO A 45 -20.72 -3.06 3.65
C PRO A 45 -20.65 -1.57 3.97
N GLU A 46 -19.94 -1.18 5.04
CA GLU A 46 -19.80 0.23 5.47
C GLU A 46 -18.37 0.75 5.35
N LEU A 47 -17.42 -0.10 4.87
CA LEU A 47 -16.01 0.22 4.80
C LEU A 47 -15.53 0.25 3.36
N ILE A 48 -14.95 1.39 2.98
CA ILE A 48 -14.43 1.65 1.65
C ILE A 48 -12.90 1.72 1.72
N VAL A 49 -12.24 0.99 0.85
CA VAL A 49 -10.81 1.10 0.60
C VAL A 49 -10.59 2.07 -0.56
N THR A 50 -9.60 2.94 -0.42
CA THR A 50 -9.14 3.87 -1.45
C THR A 50 -7.62 4.04 -1.38
N ALA A 51 -7.03 4.73 -2.37
CA ALA A 51 -5.62 5.11 -2.35
C ALA A 51 -5.38 6.23 -1.33
N ASP A 52 -4.36 6.08 -0.49
CA ASP A 52 -3.99 7.09 0.51
C ASP A 52 -3.49 8.39 -0.14
N GLU A 53 -2.67 8.29 -1.21
CA GLU A 53 -2.16 9.46 -1.94
C GLU A 53 -3.26 10.27 -2.66
N ALA A 54 -4.44 9.69 -2.86
CA ALA A 54 -5.60 10.37 -3.43
C ALA A 54 -6.38 11.20 -2.40
N LEU A 55 -6.14 11.02 -1.10
CA LEU A 55 -6.76 11.78 -0.02
C LEU A 55 -5.93 13.01 0.33
N ALA A 56 -6.60 14.13 0.58
CA ALA A 56 -5.97 15.29 1.18
C ALA A 56 -5.59 15.02 2.66
N ASP A 57 -4.60 15.75 3.16
CA ASP A 57 -4.18 15.63 4.57
C ASP A 57 -5.25 16.17 5.52
N GLU A 58 -6.03 17.16 5.08
CA GLU A 58 -7.09 17.81 5.86
C GLU A 58 -8.37 18.00 5.03
N GLY A 59 -9.49 18.10 5.72
CA GLY A 59 -10.79 18.41 5.13
C GLY A 59 -11.77 17.25 5.13
N ASP A 60 -13.00 17.57 4.72
CA ASP A 60 -14.09 16.61 4.65
C ASP A 60 -13.88 15.62 3.49
N VAL A 61 -14.16 14.35 3.77
CA VAL A 61 -14.24 13.30 2.75
C VAL A 61 -15.70 12.94 2.52
N ALA A 62 -16.08 12.85 1.27
CA ALA A 62 -17.39 12.37 0.87
C ALA A 62 -17.25 11.33 -0.24
N VAL A 63 -18.22 10.45 -0.36
CA VAL A 63 -18.28 9.47 -1.45
C VAL A 63 -19.58 9.63 -2.22
N THR A 64 -19.51 9.49 -3.55
CA THR A 64 -20.69 9.38 -4.40
C THR A 64 -20.88 7.93 -4.75
N LEU A 65 -22.05 7.40 -4.39
CA LEU A 65 -22.46 6.02 -4.61
C LEU A 65 -22.93 5.83 -6.07
N ALA A 66 -23.07 4.57 -6.49
CA ALA A 66 -23.79 4.25 -7.72
C ALA A 66 -25.19 4.88 -7.69
N GLY A 67 -25.59 5.57 -8.76
CA GLY A 67 -26.84 6.33 -8.81
C GLY A 67 -26.73 7.81 -8.41
N GLY A 68 -25.55 8.27 -7.94
CA GLY A 68 -25.26 9.68 -7.75
C GLY A 68 -25.46 10.21 -6.33
N ASP A 69 -25.97 9.41 -5.40
CA ASP A 69 -26.14 9.83 -4.00
C ASP A 69 -24.78 10.11 -3.35
N ARG A 70 -24.64 11.31 -2.76
CA ARG A 70 -23.42 11.72 -2.07
C ARG A 70 -23.58 11.63 -0.57
N VAL A 71 -22.72 10.84 0.06
CA VAL A 71 -22.72 10.60 1.51
C VAL A 71 -21.39 11.03 2.12
N ARG A 72 -21.43 11.43 3.39
CA ARG A 72 -20.23 11.76 4.15
C ARG A 72 -19.46 10.49 4.49
N ALA A 73 -18.14 10.56 4.44
CA ALA A 73 -17.25 9.49 4.87
C ALA A 73 -16.28 9.99 5.94
N THR A 74 -15.93 9.12 6.88
CA THR A 74 -14.91 9.39 7.89
C THR A 74 -13.69 8.51 7.63
N ILE A 75 -12.49 9.06 7.82
CA ILE A 75 -11.25 8.29 7.69
C ILE A 75 -11.11 7.41 8.95
N VAL A 76 -11.15 6.09 8.78
CA VAL A 76 -10.89 5.12 9.84
C VAL A 76 -9.39 5.02 10.12
N GLY A 77 -8.58 5.06 9.06
CA GLY A 77 -7.13 5.03 9.17
C GLY A 77 -6.46 5.10 7.80
N ARG A 78 -5.15 5.39 7.82
CA ARG A 78 -4.31 5.57 6.63
C ARG A 78 -3.00 4.81 6.79
N ASP A 79 -2.53 4.19 5.71
CA ASP A 79 -1.16 3.67 5.60
C ASP A 79 -0.47 4.23 4.35
N PRO A 80 0.20 5.38 4.47
CA PRO A 80 0.92 6.01 3.36
C PRO A 80 2.01 5.13 2.77
N THR A 81 2.37 4.04 3.42
CA THR A 81 3.49 3.21 3.00
C THR A 81 3.11 2.10 2.05
N THR A 82 1.86 1.69 2.08
CA THR A 82 1.26 0.76 1.11
C THR A 82 0.26 1.46 0.20
N ASP A 83 0.05 2.77 0.39
CA ASP A 83 -0.93 3.58 -0.34
C ASP A 83 -2.37 3.05 -0.16
N VAL A 84 -2.72 2.67 1.08
CA VAL A 84 -4.06 2.17 1.45
C VAL A 84 -4.67 3.06 2.51
N ALA A 85 -5.89 3.53 2.27
CA ALA A 85 -6.71 4.20 3.28
C ALA A 85 -8.06 3.49 3.43
N LEU A 86 -8.62 3.54 4.63
CA LEU A 86 -9.91 2.98 4.98
C LEU A 86 -10.85 4.09 5.40
N LEU A 87 -12.01 4.15 4.74
CA LEU A 87 -13.07 5.10 5.02
C LEU A 87 -14.30 4.37 5.55
N ARG A 88 -15.09 5.03 6.38
CA ARG A 88 -16.39 4.56 6.86
C ARG A 88 -17.50 5.47 6.36
N ILE A 89 -18.60 4.87 5.89
CA ILE A 89 -19.88 5.52 5.60
C ILE A 89 -20.93 5.00 6.58
N GLU A 90 -21.79 5.88 7.11
CA GLU A 90 -22.76 5.52 8.14
C GLU A 90 -24.18 5.38 7.60
N THR A 91 -24.46 6.00 6.45
CA THR A 91 -25.83 6.18 5.94
C THR A 91 -26.19 5.22 4.81
N ALA A 92 -25.28 4.37 4.40
CA ALA A 92 -25.48 3.41 3.31
C ALA A 92 -24.68 2.14 3.53
N THR A 93 -25.11 1.06 2.89
CA THR A 93 -24.36 -0.19 2.81
C THR A 93 -24.14 -0.55 1.35
N LEU A 94 -22.95 -1.03 1.02
CA LEU A 94 -22.53 -1.39 -0.32
C LEU A 94 -22.23 -2.89 -0.39
N PRO A 95 -22.46 -3.55 -1.54
CA PRO A 95 -22.02 -4.92 -1.73
C PRO A 95 -20.48 -4.99 -1.74
N PRO A 96 -19.85 -5.77 -0.83
CA PRO A 96 -18.40 -5.91 -0.83
C PRO A 96 -17.90 -6.65 -2.06
N VAL A 97 -16.72 -6.28 -2.55
CA VAL A 97 -16.04 -7.01 -3.62
C VAL A 97 -15.13 -8.07 -3.02
N PRO A 98 -15.27 -9.36 -3.41
CA PRO A 98 -14.31 -10.38 -3.05
C PRO A 98 -12.91 -10.04 -3.60
N LEU A 99 -11.92 -9.93 -2.71
CA LEU A 99 -10.52 -9.73 -3.07
C LEU A 99 -9.78 -11.07 -3.09
N ASP A 100 -10.20 -11.98 -3.97
CA ASP A 100 -9.74 -13.36 -4.06
C ASP A 100 -8.89 -13.66 -5.30
N GLY A 101 -8.71 -12.67 -6.17
CA GLY A 101 -7.87 -12.78 -7.35
C GLY A 101 -6.39 -12.93 -6.99
N ALA A 102 -5.77 -14.00 -7.49
CA ALA A 102 -4.32 -14.14 -7.41
C ALA A 102 -3.61 -13.17 -8.36
N PRO A 103 -2.39 -12.71 -8.06
CA PRO A 103 -1.62 -11.88 -8.95
C PRO A 103 -1.46 -12.52 -10.34
N PRO A 104 -1.98 -11.90 -11.42
CA PRO A 104 -1.87 -12.47 -12.75
C PRO A 104 -0.45 -12.35 -13.30
N ARG A 105 -0.12 -13.17 -14.30
CA ARG A 105 1.19 -13.13 -14.95
C ARG A 105 1.28 -12.00 -15.97
N ALA A 106 2.49 -11.57 -16.28
CA ALA A 106 2.73 -10.61 -17.36
C ALA A 106 2.13 -11.12 -18.69
N GLY A 107 1.49 -10.21 -19.43
CA GLY A 107 0.75 -10.51 -20.65
C GLY A 107 -0.73 -10.85 -20.45
N ALA A 108 -1.19 -11.10 -19.22
CA ALA A 108 -2.61 -11.32 -18.92
C ALA A 108 -3.41 -10.02 -19.15
N LEU A 109 -4.67 -10.14 -19.59
CA LEU A 109 -5.59 -9.01 -19.62
C LEU A 109 -5.86 -8.50 -18.22
N ALA A 110 -5.98 -7.17 -18.10
CA ALA A 110 -6.33 -6.49 -16.89
C ALA A 110 -7.36 -5.40 -17.17
N LEU A 111 -8.43 -5.36 -16.38
CA LEU A 111 -9.48 -4.35 -16.46
C LEU A 111 -9.46 -3.52 -15.16
N ALA A 112 -9.12 -2.24 -15.28
CA ALA A 112 -9.26 -1.30 -14.17
C ALA A 112 -10.68 -0.72 -14.16
N VAL A 113 -11.35 -0.78 -13.00
CA VAL A 113 -12.71 -0.24 -12.80
C VAL A 113 -12.70 0.70 -11.61
N GLY A 114 -13.13 1.93 -11.84
CA GLY A 114 -13.35 2.95 -10.82
C GLY A 114 -14.71 3.59 -10.98
N ALA A 115 -14.92 4.73 -10.31
CA ALA A 115 -16.15 5.49 -10.42
C ALA A 115 -15.88 6.99 -10.65
N ARG A 116 -16.81 7.67 -11.34
CA ARG A 116 -16.82 9.11 -11.48
C ARG A 116 -18.26 9.61 -11.39
N ASP A 117 -18.53 10.42 -10.38
CA ASP A 117 -19.84 11.03 -10.15
C ASP A 117 -21.00 10.02 -10.07
N GLY A 118 -20.71 8.80 -9.57
CA GLY A 118 -21.67 7.70 -9.43
C GLY A 118 -21.70 6.72 -10.61
N ASP A 119 -21.05 7.05 -11.73
CA ASP A 119 -20.95 6.18 -12.90
C ASP A 119 -19.65 5.36 -12.85
N ALA A 120 -19.73 4.07 -13.21
CA ALA A 120 -18.55 3.25 -13.37
C ALA A 120 -17.70 3.70 -14.57
N VAL A 121 -16.39 3.76 -14.39
CA VAL A 121 -15.41 4.04 -15.43
C VAL A 121 -14.42 2.90 -15.53
N ALA A 122 -14.02 2.54 -16.75
CA ALA A 122 -13.13 1.40 -16.96
C ALA A 122 -12.00 1.71 -17.95
N ALA A 123 -10.89 0.98 -17.80
CA ALA A 123 -9.77 0.96 -18.73
C ALA A 123 -9.25 -0.47 -18.88
N LEU A 124 -9.13 -0.91 -20.14
CA LEU A 124 -8.59 -2.23 -20.47
C LEU A 124 -7.10 -2.11 -20.85
N GLY A 125 -6.33 -3.06 -20.41
CA GLY A 125 -4.92 -3.19 -20.76
C GLY A 125 -4.38 -4.58 -20.43
N VAL A 126 -3.08 -4.65 -20.21
CA VAL A 126 -2.39 -5.90 -19.87
C VAL A 126 -1.53 -5.71 -18.63
N VAL A 127 -1.24 -6.81 -17.95
CA VAL A 127 -0.21 -6.85 -16.92
C VAL A 127 1.15 -6.73 -17.61
N ALA A 128 1.81 -5.58 -17.47
CA ALA A 128 3.13 -5.33 -18.07
C ALA A 128 4.25 -6.05 -17.31
N ALA A 129 4.13 -6.09 -15.97
CA ALA A 129 5.09 -6.78 -15.13
C ALA A 129 4.40 -7.42 -13.92
N SER A 130 4.87 -8.61 -13.56
CA SER A 130 4.43 -9.35 -12.38
C SER A 130 5.65 -9.93 -11.67
N GLY A 131 5.82 -9.65 -10.37
CA GLY A 131 6.98 -10.07 -9.57
C GLY A 131 6.59 -10.40 -8.14
N GLY A 132 7.55 -10.87 -7.36
CA GLY A 132 7.37 -11.23 -5.97
C GLY A 132 7.14 -10.02 -5.06
N ALA A 133 7.03 -10.29 -3.76
CA ALA A 133 6.88 -9.27 -2.71
C ALA A 133 8.02 -8.24 -2.76
N TRP A 134 7.68 -7.00 -2.48
CA TRP A 134 8.63 -5.89 -2.48
C TRP A 134 8.27 -4.87 -1.40
N ARG A 135 9.16 -3.90 -1.19
CA ARG A 135 8.89 -2.78 -0.28
C ARG A 135 8.77 -1.48 -1.05
N SER A 136 7.78 -0.70 -0.70
CA SER A 136 7.62 0.65 -1.23
C SER A 136 8.79 1.56 -0.81
N MET A 137 8.91 2.72 -1.43
CA MET A 137 9.92 3.72 -1.04
C MET A 137 9.71 4.21 0.40
N ARG A 138 8.48 4.17 0.91
CA ARG A 138 8.11 4.53 2.30
C ARG A 138 8.21 3.35 3.28
N GLY A 139 8.74 2.19 2.83
CA GLY A 139 9.03 1.02 3.65
C GLY A 139 7.87 0.04 3.87
N GLY A 140 6.69 0.28 3.28
CA GLY A 140 5.54 -0.64 3.35
C GLY A 140 5.81 -1.92 2.58
N GLU A 141 5.40 -3.05 3.14
CA GLU A 141 5.51 -4.36 2.49
C GLU A 141 4.30 -4.61 1.60
N ILE A 142 4.56 -4.90 0.34
CA ILE A 142 3.58 -5.16 -0.71
C ILE A 142 3.81 -6.56 -1.23
N ASP A 143 2.77 -7.40 -1.20
CA ASP A 143 2.87 -8.85 -1.37
C ASP A 143 3.22 -9.31 -2.79
N ALA A 144 3.01 -8.46 -3.81
CA ALA A 144 3.46 -8.69 -5.18
C ALA A 144 3.71 -7.38 -5.90
N ARG A 145 4.66 -7.35 -6.81
CA ARG A 145 4.89 -6.20 -7.69
C ARG A 145 4.10 -6.38 -8.98
N LEU A 146 3.07 -5.60 -9.17
CA LEU A 146 2.20 -5.64 -10.35
C LEU A 146 2.21 -4.27 -11.02
N GLU A 147 2.48 -4.25 -12.33
CA GLU A 147 2.46 -3.05 -13.16
C GLU A 147 1.53 -3.30 -14.35
N LEU A 148 0.63 -2.36 -14.65
CA LEU A 148 -0.29 -2.45 -15.76
C LEU A 148 0.13 -1.50 -16.88
N ASP A 149 -0.01 -1.96 -18.12
CA ASP A 149 0.07 -1.12 -19.32
C ASP A 149 -1.35 -0.79 -19.76
N LEU A 150 -1.85 0.32 -19.26
CA LEU A 150 -3.14 0.92 -19.62
C LEU A 150 -3.12 2.42 -19.28
N THR A 151 -4.06 3.17 -19.86
CA THR A 151 -4.25 4.57 -19.51
C THR A 151 -5.24 4.69 -18.36
N LEU A 152 -4.74 4.92 -17.15
CA LEU A 152 -5.57 5.18 -15.97
C LEU A 152 -5.91 6.68 -15.88
N ARG A 153 -7.18 7.02 -15.73
CA ARG A 153 -7.62 8.37 -15.38
C ARG A 153 -7.46 8.58 -13.86
N ARG A 154 -7.18 9.80 -13.43
CA ARG A 154 -7.07 10.13 -12.01
C ARG A 154 -8.32 9.73 -11.21
N THR A 155 -9.49 9.90 -11.81
CA THR A 155 -10.77 9.50 -11.21
C THR A 155 -10.91 8.01 -10.97
N ALA A 156 -10.08 7.16 -11.59
CA ALA A 156 -10.07 5.71 -11.39
C ALA A 156 -8.92 5.24 -10.47
N GLU A 157 -8.09 6.14 -9.94
CA GLU A 157 -7.11 5.84 -8.90
C GLU A 157 -7.84 5.41 -7.62
N GLY A 158 -7.41 4.33 -6.98
CA GLY A 158 -8.11 3.72 -5.85
C GLY A 158 -9.23 2.75 -6.26
N GLY A 159 -9.48 2.56 -7.57
CA GLY A 159 -10.42 1.58 -8.09
C GLY A 159 -9.83 0.16 -8.13
N LEU A 160 -10.63 -0.79 -8.60
CA LEU A 160 -10.29 -2.21 -8.64
C LEU A 160 -9.60 -2.60 -9.94
N ALA A 161 -8.70 -3.59 -9.86
CA ALA A 161 -8.14 -4.30 -10.99
C ALA A 161 -8.70 -5.72 -11.05
N PHE A 162 -9.27 -6.08 -12.20
CA PHE A 162 -9.86 -7.39 -12.46
C PHE A 162 -9.04 -8.17 -13.49
N ASP A 163 -8.96 -9.48 -13.31
CA ASP A 163 -8.43 -10.41 -14.31
C ASP A 163 -9.49 -10.80 -15.35
N ALA A 164 -9.09 -11.56 -16.38
CA ALA A 164 -9.98 -12.03 -17.44
C ALA A 164 -11.09 -12.97 -16.97
N SER A 165 -11.05 -13.48 -15.74
CA SER A 165 -12.12 -14.27 -15.13
C SER A 165 -13.08 -13.43 -14.27
N GLY A 166 -12.90 -12.10 -14.25
CA GLY A 166 -13.71 -11.17 -13.47
C GLY A 166 -13.42 -11.19 -11.96
N ARG A 167 -12.25 -11.70 -11.53
CA ARG A 167 -11.85 -11.67 -10.12
C ARG A 167 -10.98 -10.45 -9.85
N ALA A 168 -11.28 -9.76 -8.75
CA ALA A 168 -10.50 -8.60 -8.32
C ALA A 168 -9.18 -9.06 -7.70
N PHE A 169 -8.04 -8.65 -8.31
CA PHE A 169 -6.70 -8.99 -7.83
C PHE A 169 -5.98 -7.83 -7.12
N GLY A 170 -6.62 -6.65 -7.03
CA GLY A 170 -6.06 -5.54 -6.28
C GLY A 170 -6.66 -4.18 -6.61
N MET A 171 -6.03 -3.13 -6.07
CA MET A 171 -6.40 -1.72 -6.22
C MET A 171 -5.40 -1.02 -7.15
N THR A 172 -5.90 -0.24 -8.11
CA THR A 172 -5.07 0.55 -9.05
C THR A 172 -4.60 1.86 -8.40
N VAL A 173 -3.31 2.13 -8.49
CA VAL A 173 -2.69 3.36 -7.98
C VAL A 173 -1.65 3.91 -8.96
N PHE A 174 -1.28 5.17 -8.80
CA PHE A 174 -0.15 5.73 -9.55
C PHE A 174 1.17 5.51 -8.81
N GLY A 175 2.12 4.93 -9.50
CA GLY A 175 3.51 4.86 -9.08
C GLY A 175 4.37 5.98 -9.69
N PRO A 176 5.70 5.95 -9.43
CA PRO A 176 6.64 6.91 -9.99
C PRO A 176 6.51 7.02 -11.52
N ARG A 177 6.64 8.25 -12.04
CA ARG A 177 6.49 8.57 -13.48
C ARG A 177 5.11 8.18 -14.04
N ARG A 178 4.08 8.21 -13.20
CA ARG A 178 2.69 7.87 -13.56
C ARG A 178 2.51 6.45 -14.11
N ARG A 179 3.36 5.51 -13.75
CA ARG A 179 3.11 4.09 -14.00
C ARG A 179 1.88 3.66 -13.23
N VAL A 180 1.09 2.79 -13.83
CA VAL A 180 -0.06 2.20 -13.13
C VAL A 180 0.42 0.95 -12.40
N LEU A 181 0.37 1.01 -11.07
CA LEU A 181 0.67 -0.10 -10.19
C LEU A 181 -0.63 -0.67 -9.62
N VAL A 182 -0.56 -1.90 -9.14
CA VAL A 182 -1.65 -2.51 -8.40
C VAL A 182 -1.16 -2.89 -7.01
N ILE A 183 -1.88 -2.43 -6.00
CA ILE A 183 -1.73 -2.94 -4.63
C ILE A 183 -2.50 -4.26 -4.55
N PRO A 184 -1.83 -5.40 -4.33
CA PRO A 184 -2.46 -6.72 -4.39
C PRO A 184 -3.54 -6.92 -3.32
N SER A 185 -4.52 -7.76 -3.62
CA SER A 185 -5.61 -8.15 -2.70
C SER A 185 -5.13 -8.58 -1.32
N ALA A 186 -4.03 -9.35 -1.23
CA ALA A 186 -3.45 -9.77 0.04
C ALA A 186 -2.95 -8.57 0.87
N THR A 187 -2.25 -7.61 0.24
CA THR A 187 -1.80 -6.38 0.91
C THR A 187 -2.99 -5.57 1.42
N ILE A 188 -4.01 -5.36 0.58
CA ILE A 188 -5.22 -4.60 0.94
C ILE A 188 -5.91 -5.23 2.14
N THR A 189 -6.17 -6.53 2.09
CA THR A 189 -6.86 -7.26 3.15
C THR A 189 -6.11 -7.16 4.48
N ARG A 190 -4.79 -7.35 4.46
CA ARG A 190 -3.93 -7.26 5.64
C ARG A 190 -3.93 -5.85 6.22
N VAL A 191 -3.74 -4.83 5.38
CA VAL A 191 -3.66 -3.43 5.82
C VAL A 191 -5.02 -2.91 6.28
N ALA A 192 -6.09 -3.14 5.51
CA ALA A 192 -7.43 -2.68 5.87
C ALA A 192 -7.91 -3.30 7.20
N ALA A 193 -7.59 -4.57 7.48
CA ALA A 193 -7.90 -5.20 8.76
C ALA A 193 -7.16 -4.53 9.94
N GLN A 194 -5.91 -4.10 9.75
CA GLN A 194 -5.16 -3.36 10.77
C GLN A 194 -5.72 -1.96 10.98
N LEU A 195 -6.07 -1.26 9.89
CA LEU A 195 -6.71 0.05 9.96
C LEU A 195 -8.08 -0.01 10.64
N GLU A 196 -8.88 -1.05 10.37
CA GLU A 196 -10.17 -1.26 11.03
C GLU A 196 -10.01 -1.49 12.54
N ALA A 197 -9.04 -2.30 12.94
CA ALA A 197 -8.84 -2.70 14.33
C ALA A 197 -8.16 -1.61 15.17
N HIS A 198 -7.25 -0.84 14.59
CA HIS A 198 -6.34 0.04 15.32
C HIS A 198 -6.29 1.49 14.81
N GLY A 199 -6.97 1.82 13.72
CA GLY A 199 -6.90 3.14 13.06
C GLY A 199 -5.58 3.39 12.32
N LYS A 200 -4.59 2.54 12.50
CA LYS A 200 -3.23 2.69 11.94
C LYS A 200 -2.56 1.34 11.71
N VAL A 201 -1.50 1.34 10.92
CA VAL A 201 -0.58 0.20 10.79
C VAL A 201 0.58 0.44 11.77
N PRO A 202 0.72 -0.37 12.84
CA PRO A 202 1.81 -0.24 13.79
C PRO A 202 3.17 -0.31 13.09
N ARG A 203 4.17 0.45 13.59
CA ARG A 203 5.53 0.42 13.06
C ARG A 203 6.52 0.31 14.17
N GLY A 204 7.51 -0.53 13.95
CA GLY A 204 8.66 -0.60 14.84
C GLY A 204 9.37 0.74 14.93
N TYR A 205 9.82 1.08 16.12
CA TYR A 205 10.48 2.32 16.45
C TYR A 205 11.67 2.08 17.37
N LEU A 206 12.80 2.67 17.03
CA LEU A 206 14.02 2.59 17.86
C LEU A 206 14.28 3.87 18.63
N GLY A 207 13.66 4.99 18.26
CA GLY A 207 13.99 6.30 18.82
C GLY A 207 15.37 6.80 18.39
N LEU A 208 15.80 6.46 17.17
CA LEU A 208 17.13 6.77 16.66
C LEU A 208 17.03 7.48 15.31
N SER A 209 17.76 8.58 15.12
CA SER A 209 18.06 9.12 13.81
C SER A 209 19.35 8.49 13.30
N LEU A 210 19.33 7.95 12.09
CA LEU A 210 20.41 7.16 11.54
C LEU A 210 20.95 7.78 10.25
N ARG A 211 22.27 7.69 10.06
CA ARG A 211 22.94 8.01 8.78
C ARG A 211 23.78 6.83 8.30
N PRO A 212 23.88 6.59 6.99
CA PRO A 212 24.76 5.56 6.47
C PRO A 212 26.22 5.96 6.71
N VAL A 213 27.04 4.98 7.10
CA VAL A 213 28.47 5.16 7.31
C VAL A 213 29.23 3.95 6.77
N ARG A 214 30.44 4.16 6.26
CA ARG A 214 31.39 3.07 5.97
C ARG A 214 32.18 2.74 7.22
N ILE A 215 32.34 1.46 7.47
CA ILE A 215 33.11 0.95 8.62
C ILE A 215 34.54 0.74 8.13
N GLU A 216 35.50 1.46 8.75
CA GLU A 216 36.91 1.29 8.43
C GLU A 216 37.40 -0.10 8.88
N GLY A 217 38.20 -0.74 8.05
CA GLY A 217 38.81 -2.05 8.28
C GLY A 217 38.13 -3.19 7.54
N ASP A 218 36.82 -3.35 7.64
CA ASP A 218 36.07 -4.46 7.05
C ASP A 218 35.35 -4.09 5.73
N GLY A 219 35.44 -2.82 5.30
CA GLY A 219 34.78 -2.34 4.08
C GLY A 219 33.25 -2.39 4.11
N GLY A 220 32.65 -2.72 5.25
CA GLY A 220 31.21 -2.87 5.43
C GLY A 220 30.48 -1.53 5.55
N LEU A 221 29.16 -1.59 5.43
CA LEU A 221 28.25 -0.47 5.69
C LEU A 221 27.64 -0.62 7.07
N GLY A 222 27.46 0.52 7.77
CA GLY A 222 26.78 0.58 9.05
C GLY A 222 25.77 1.71 9.09
N ALA A 223 25.06 1.85 10.21
CA ALA A 223 24.17 2.95 10.48
C ALA A 223 24.66 3.72 11.71
N MET A 224 25.16 4.94 11.51
CA MET A 224 25.61 5.81 12.60
C MET A 224 24.42 6.49 13.25
N VAL A 225 24.36 6.45 14.57
CA VAL A 225 23.37 7.13 15.39
C VAL A 225 23.73 8.61 15.50
N VAL A 226 22.93 9.49 14.88
CA VAL A 226 23.15 10.94 14.92
C VAL A 226 22.34 11.65 15.99
N SER A 227 21.23 11.06 16.42
CA SER A 227 20.48 11.50 17.60
C SER A 227 19.74 10.33 18.22
N VAL A 228 19.45 10.44 19.50
CA VAL A 228 18.68 9.47 20.30
C VAL A 228 17.54 10.24 20.95
N ASP A 229 16.34 9.74 20.80
CA ASP A 229 15.16 10.23 21.51
C ASP A 229 15.29 9.82 22.99
N ALA A 230 15.20 10.79 23.90
CA ALA A 230 15.44 10.58 25.33
C ALA A 230 14.52 9.54 25.95
N ASP A 231 13.26 9.48 25.51
CA ASP A 231 12.25 8.53 25.99
C ASP A 231 12.13 7.29 25.09
N GLY A 232 12.92 7.23 24.03
CA GLY A 232 12.87 6.18 23.03
C GLY A 232 13.48 4.85 23.48
N PRO A 233 13.17 3.76 22.76
CA PRO A 233 13.73 2.43 23.05
C PRO A 233 15.26 2.40 23.01
N GLY A 234 15.87 3.13 22.08
CA GLY A 234 17.32 3.20 21.96
C GLY A 234 17.99 3.80 23.19
N ALA A 235 17.44 4.89 23.76
CA ALA A 235 17.95 5.48 25.00
C ALA A 235 17.81 4.50 26.17
N LYS A 236 16.66 3.84 26.31
CA LYS A 236 16.39 2.84 27.35
C LYS A 236 17.33 1.64 27.27
N SER A 237 17.80 1.30 26.07
CA SER A 237 18.76 0.22 25.83
C SER A 237 20.23 0.67 25.93
N GLY A 238 20.50 1.94 26.26
CA GLY A 238 21.85 2.46 26.39
C GLY A 238 22.58 2.71 25.08
N ILE A 239 21.85 2.92 24.00
CA ILE A 239 22.43 3.42 22.75
C ILE A 239 22.69 4.92 22.87
N HIS A 240 23.84 5.39 22.37
CA HIS A 240 24.24 6.78 22.41
C HIS A 240 24.48 7.36 21.03
N GLN A 241 24.40 8.68 20.92
CA GLN A 241 24.87 9.40 19.74
C GLN A 241 26.34 9.06 19.46
N GLY A 242 26.65 8.83 18.19
CA GLY A 242 27.98 8.41 17.73
C GLY A 242 28.19 6.88 17.68
N ASP A 243 27.25 6.08 18.21
CA ASP A 243 27.28 4.63 18.00
C ASP A 243 27.10 4.29 16.52
N VAL A 244 27.74 3.22 16.05
CA VAL A 244 27.56 2.68 14.72
C VAL A 244 26.95 1.29 14.83
N ILE A 245 25.70 1.14 14.42
CA ILE A 245 25.03 -0.16 14.35
C ILE A 245 25.65 -0.95 13.19
N GLN A 246 26.12 -2.16 13.48
CA GLN A 246 26.82 -3.04 12.53
C GLN A 246 26.02 -4.28 12.19
N SER A 247 25.27 -4.84 13.13
CA SER A 247 24.45 -6.02 12.91
C SER A 247 23.11 -5.95 13.65
N TRP A 248 22.16 -6.73 13.17
CA TRP A 248 20.82 -6.92 13.69
C TRP A 248 20.56 -8.43 13.80
N ASP A 249 20.32 -8.93 15.00
CA ASP A 249 20.17 -10.38 15.29
C ASP A 249 21.27 -11.23 14.65
N GLY A 250 22.53 -10.78 14.80
CA GLY A 250 23.70 -11.46 14.24
C GLY A 250 23.93 -11.27 12.74
N HIS A 251 23.01 -10.63 12.01
CA HIS A 251 23.15 -10.39 10.57
C HIS A 251 23.73 -8.99 10.32
N PRO A 252 24.82 -8.87 9.53
CA PRO A 252 25.39 -7.58 9.16
C PRO A 252 24.36 -6.69 8.46
N ILE A 253 24.24 -5.43 8.87
CA ILE A 253 23.38 -4.48 8.15
C ILE A 253 24.12 -3.88 6.97
N THR A 254 23.40 -3.69 5.87
CA THR A 254 23.93 -3.07 4.64
C THR A 254 23.60 -1.57 4.56
N GLY A 255 23.39 -0.92 5.74
CA GLY A 255 23.09 0.50 5.88
C GLY A 255 21.71 0.76 6.51
N VAL A 256 21.32 2.04 6.58
CA VAL A 256 20.10 2.50 7.25
C VAL A 256 18.82 1.82 6.71
N ASN A 257 18.76 1.63 5.39
CA ASN A 257 17.58 0.98 4.77
C ASN A 257 17.35 -0.45 5.25
N ALA A 258 18.40 -1.17 5.66
CA ALA A 258 18.26 -2.52 6.22
C ALA A 258 17.56 -2.46 7.59
N VAL A 259 17.94 -1.49 8.44
CA VAL A 259 17.30 -1.25 9.74
C VAL A 259 15.83 -0.86 9.55
N LEU A 260 15.53 0.09 8.65
CA LEU A 260 14.16 0.52 8.38
C LEU A 260 13.28 -0.62 7.85
N ARG A 261 13.85 -1.52 7.04
CA ARG A 261 13.12 -2.72 6.58
C ARG A 261 12.78 -3.69 7.71
N ALA A 262 13.61 -3.78 8.72
CA ALA A 262 13.38 -4.66 9.87
C ALA A 262 12.27 -4.13 10.81
N LEU A 263 11.94 -2.84 10.74
CA LEU A 263 10.95 -2.16 11.59
C LEU A 263 9.51 -2.25 11.03
N GLY A 264 9.12 -3.40 10.50
CA GLY A 264 7.74 -3.66 10.06
C GLY A 264 6.77 -3.82 11.24
N PRO A 265 5.44 -3.94 10.97
CA PRO A 265 4.41 -4.07 12.02
C PRO A 265 4.68 -5.21 13.00
N ALA A 266 5.15 -6.34 12.49
CA ALA A 266 5.44 -7.53 13.30
C ALA A 266 6.69 -7.40 14.18
N SER A 267 7.43 -6.29 14.10
CA SER A 267 8.62 -6.06 14.93
C SER A 267 8.31 -5.41 16.28
N VAL A 268 7.16 -4.73 16.41
CA VAL A 268 6.77 -4.03 17.65
C VAL A 268 6.73 -5.00 18.82
N GLY A 269 7.35 -4.63 19.93
CA GLY A 269 7.44 -5.44 21.15
C GLY A 269 8.50 -6.55 21.12
N LYS A 270 9.16 -6.81 19.98
CA LYS A 270 10.24 -7.81 19.92
C LYS A 270 11.53 -7.26 20.52
N THR A 271 12.25 -8.12 21.21
CA THR A 271 13.63 -7.85 21.61
C THR A 271 14.57 -8.28 20.49
N ILE A 272 15.50 -7.41 20.13
CA ILE A 272 16.52 -7.63 19.12
C ILE A 272 17.91 -7.47 19.72
N ALA A 273 18.87 -8.25 19.24
CA ALA A 273 20.28 -8.11 19.58
C ALA A 273 20.98 -7.23 18.53
N LEU A 274 21.42 -6.05 18.93
CA LEU A 274 22.21 -5.15 18.08
C LEU A 274 23.70 -5.27 18.41
N SER A 275 24.56 -5.32 17.38
CA SER A 275 25.98 -5.07 17.57
C SER A 275 26.26 -3.61 17.21
N VAL A 276 26.79 -2.84 18.16
CA VAL A 276 27.13 -1.43 17.99
C VAL A 276 28.62 -1.22 18.24
N ARG A 277 29.25 -0.36 17.44
CA ARG A 277 30.62 0.08 17.66
C ARG A 277 30.60 1.45 18.36
N ARG A 278 31.23 1.52 19.53
CA ARG A 278 31.39 2.74 20.34
C ARG A 278 32.86 2.93 20.70
N GLY A 279 33.45 4.05 20.31
CA GLY A 279 34.87 4.35 20.60
C GLY A 279 35.83 3.26 20.09
N GLY A 280 35.55 2.66 18.94
CA GLY A 280 36.34 1.58 18.34
C GLY A 280 36.03 0.17 18.84
N GLN A 281 35.30 0.01 19.98
CA GLN A 281 34.95 -1.27 20.57
C GLN A 281 33.56 -1.72 20.11
N VAL A 282 33.41 -3.02 19.84
CA VAL A 282 32.11 -3.65 19.54
C VAL A 282 31.42 -4.04 20.84
N ARG A 283 30.12 -3.71 20.96
CA ARG A 283 29.27 -4.02 22.12
C ARG A 283 27.97 -4.64 21.64
N ALA A 284 27.47 -5.63 22.35
CA ALA A 284 26.12 -6.15 22.17
C ALA A 284 25.15 -5.29 23.01
N VAL A 285 24.01 -4.95 22.41
CA VAL A 285 22.93 -4.20 23.05
C VAL A 285 21.60 -4.87 22.70
N ASP A 286 20.88 -5.31 23.72
CA ASP A 286 19.52 -5.82 23.58
C ASP A 286 18.54 -4.64 23.61
N LEU A 287 17.67 -4.54 22.59
CA LEU A 287 16.72 -3.47 22.45
C LEU A 287 15.32 -4.03 22.21
N VAL A 288 14.35 -3.59 23.02
CA VAL A 288 12.92 -3.86 22.78
C VAL A 288 12.39 -2.82 21.79
N ILE A 289 11.93 -3.27 20.62
CA ILE A 289 11.37 -2.38 19.59
C ILE A 289 10.07 -1.77 20.11
N GLY A 290 10.01 -0.47 20.20
CA GLY A 290 8.78 0.27 20.51
C GLY A 290 7.86 0.41 19.32
N GLU A 291 6.67 0.96 19.56
CA GLU A 291 5.78 1.45 18.51
C GLU A 291 6.10 2.92 18.22
N ARG A 292 6.10 3.28 16.92
CA ARG A 292 6.36 4.66 16.49
C ARG A 292 5.26 5.59 17.04
N PRO A 293 5.60 6.68 17.74
CA PRO A 293 4.63 7.68 18.19
C PRO A 293 3.90 8.30 17.00
N GLU A 294 2.66 8.69 17.24
CA GLU A 294 1.93 9.58 16.31
C GLU A 294 2.55 10.98 16.39
N THR A 295 2.87 11.55 15.26
CA THR A 295 3.38 12.93 15.13
C THR A 295 2.23 13.90 14.92
#